data_2910fe144be0797b7506ff756151fd32
#
_entry.id   2910fe144be0797b7506ff756151fd32
#
_cell.length_a   1.000
_cell.length_b   1.000
_cell.length_c   1.000
_cell.angle_alpha   90.00
_cell.angle_beta   90.00
_cell.angle_gamma   90.00
#
_symmetry.space_group_name_H-M   'P 1'
#
loop_
_entity.id
_entity.type
_entity.pdbx_description
1 polymer ?
#
loop_
_entity_poly.entity_id
_entity_poly.type
_entity_poly.pdbx_seq_one_letter_code
_entity_poly.pdbx_strand_id
1 'polypeptide(L)'
;MTSVAVIVPFRVQVGQTREEELDEFLPYMKSYLQNEKNFNNITRFHIYVIKQYGTYGDDLKKFNRGLLLNIGFSLTNDLYNIFIFHDVDLLPSDSLSEYYSMYPKKPIHIAGCWQRYNGNRNYFGGIVSFDRKCFNIINGFPNDFWGWGGEDDALLNRCIGNKIKPYKIEDGGVLDIENGIGYELEEKLQVLRDNKEFKCLDKWERIEEDRLNWRENGLRQIHDRFKILSFETINDHTMIEVEIE
;
A
#
# COMPACT_ATOMS: atom_id res chain seq x y z
N MET A 1 -1.91 0.30 -24.36
CA MET A 1 -0.64 -0.16 -23.77
C MET A 1 -0.75 -0.01 -22.27
N THR A 2 -0.43 -1.05 -21.51
CA THR A 2 -0.59 -1.09 -20.05
C THR A 2 0.73 -0.73 -19.39
N SER A 3 0.73 0.34 -18.60
CA SER A 3 1.88 0.75 -17.80
C SER A 3 1.52 0.72 -16.31
N VAL A 4 2.38 0.08 -15.50
CA VAL A 4 2.10 -0.25 -14.10
C VAL A 4 3.12 0.39 -13.19
N ALA A 5 2.67 1.17 -12.21
CA ALA A 5 3.45 1.58 -11.05
C ALA A 5 3.09 0.71 -9.86
N VAL A 6 4.06 0.00 -9.29
CA VAL A 6 3.92 -0.67 -7.99
C VAL A 6 4.48 0.28 -6.94
N ILE A 7 3.65 0.73 -6.01
CA ILE A 7 4.00 1.72 -4.98
C ILE A 7 4.02 1.02 -3.63
N VAL A 8 5.21 1.02 -3.01
CA VAL A 8 5.49 0.29 -1.77
C VAL A 8 5.82 1.31 -0.66
N PRO A 9 5.00 1.44 0.37
CA PRO A 9 5.31 2.25 1.53
C PRO A 9 6.31 1.52 2.41
N PHE A 10 7.35 2.18 2.84
CA PHE A 10 8.44 1.54 3.57
C PHE A 10 8.95 2.41 4.73
N ARG A 11 9.31 1.77 5.82
CA ARG A 11 10.06 2.37 6.93
C ARG A 11 10.82 1.30 7.69
N VAL A 12 12.07 1.58 8.04
CA VAL A 12 12.82 0.77 9.00
C VAL A 12 12.22 0.98 10.39
N GLN A 13 11.92 -0.10 11.08
CA GLN A 13 11.34 -0.07 12.41
C GLN A 13 12.10 -1.02 13.34
N VAL A 14 12.49 -0.53 14.52
CA VAL A 14 13.19 -1.35 15.52
C VAL A 14 12.32 -2.55 15.93
N GLY A 15 12.89 -3.75 15.90
CA GLY A 15 12.19 -4.99 16.22
C GLY A 15 11.33 -5.57 15.09
N GLN A 16 11.46 -5.03 13.87
CA GLN A 16 10.88 -5.60 12.64
C GLN A 16 11.98 -5.86 11.60
N THR A 17 11.74 -6.84 10.73
CA THR A 17 12.67 -7.29 9.70
C THR A 17 12.39 -6.63 8.34
N ARG A 18 11.96 -5.37 8.34
CA ARG A 18 11.49 -4.67 7.13
C ARG A 18 12.54 -4.55 6.01
N GLU A 19 13.83 -4.45 6.36
CA GLU A 19 14.91 -4.42 5.38
C GLU A 19 15.10 -5.79 4.72
N GLU A 20 15.05 -6.89 5.50
CA GLU A 20 15.12 -8.25 4.98
C GLU A 20 13.91 -8.56 4.09
N GLU A 21 12.71 -8.13 4.49
CA GLU A 21 11.49 -8.26 3.69
C GLU A 21 11.60 -7.50 2.35
N LEU A 22 12.18 -6.30 2.34
CA LEU A 22 12.41 -5.54 1.12
C LEU A 22 13.44 -6.21 0.20
N ASP A 23 14.51 -6.77 0.78
CA ASP A 23 15.55 -7.49 0.05
C ASP A 23 15.02 -8.77 -0.61
N GLU A 24 13.99 -9.42 -0.02
CA GLU A 24 13.28 -10.55 -0.60
C GLU A 24 12.24 -10.09 -1.63
N PHE A 25 11.48 -9.05 -1.32
CA PHE A 25 10.40 -8.52 -2.14
C PHE A 25 10.87 -8.02 -3.51
N LEU A 26 11.92 -7.21 -3.56
CA LEU A 26 12.35 -6.56 -4.81
C LEU A 26 12.75 -7.55 -5.91
N PRO A 27 13.63 -8.54 -5.69
CA PRO A 27 13.97 -9.51 -6.71
C PRO A 27 12.80 -10.42 -7.09
N TYR A 28 11.95 -10.78 -6.11
CA TYR A 28 10.74 -11.56 -6.38
C TYR A 28 9.80 -10.80 -7.31
N MET A 29 9.43 -9.59 -6.96
CA MET A 29 8.48 -8.77 -7.73
C MET A 29 9.01 -8.41 -9.12
N LYS A 30 10.31 -8.19 -9.25
CA LYS A 30 10.96 -8.00 -10.55
C LYS A 30 10.76 -9.24 -11.43
N SER A 31 11.09 -10.43 -10.93
CA SER A 31 10.90 -11.69 -11.66
C SER A 31 9.43 -11.93 -11.98
N TYR A 32 8.54 -11.69 -11.03
CA TYR A 32 7.09 -11.85 -11.16
C TYR A 32 6.50 -10.97 -12.27
N LEU A 33 6.88 -9.68 -12.30
CA LEU A 33 6.37 -8.73 -13.29
C LEU A 33 7.00 -8.93 -14.68
N GLN A 34 8.16 -9.58 -14.76
CA GLN A 34 8.84 -9.94 -16.01
C GLN A 34 8.40 -11.29 -16.56
N ASN A 35 7.61 -12.08 -15.82
CA ASN A 35 7.12 -13.37 -16.27
C ASN A 35 6.33 -13.23 -17.59
N GLU A 36 6.55 -14.14 -18.54
CA GLU A 36 5.94 -14.09 -19.89
C GLU A 36 4.41 -13.98 -19.86
N LYS A 37 3.75 -14.61 -18.88
CA LYS A 37 2.29 -14.51 -18.69
C LYS A 37 1.84 -13.07 -18.40
N ASN A 38 2.68 -12.27 -17.74
CA ASN A 38 2.41 -10.88 -17.42
C ASN A 38 2.96 -9.93 -18.50
N PHE A 39 4.11 -10.27 -19.07
CA PHE A 39 4.85 -9.42 -19.99
C PHE A 39 4.10 -9.12 -21.30
N ASN A 40 3.28 -10.06 -21.79
CA ASN A 40 2.48 -9.86 -22.99
C ASN A 40 1.44 -8.73 -22.86
N ASN A 41 1.07 -8.36 -21.62
CA ASN A 41 0.03 -7.37 -21.33
C ASN A 41 0.60 -6.07 -20.73
N ILE A 42 1.81 -6.11 -20.13
CA ILE A 42 2.45 -4.94 -19.53
C ILE A 42 3.53 -4.43 -20.50
N THR A 43 3.40 -3.19 -20.95
CA THR A 43 4.39 -2.54 -21.82
C THR A 43 5.51 -1.87 -21.02
N ARG A 44 5.23 -1.50 -19.78
CA ARG A 44 6.19 -0.91 -18.85
C ARG A 44 5.70 -1.12 -17.42
N PHE A 45 6.62 -1.50 -16.54
CA PHE A 45 6.39 -1.46 -15.09
C PHE A 45 7.56 -0.78 -14.39
N HIS A 46 7.31 -0.32 -13.16
CA HIS A 46 8.37 0.14 -12.26
C HIS A 46 7.89 0.05 -10.81
N ILE A 47 8.81 -0.27 -9.91
CA ILE A 47 8.54 -0.37 -8.48
C ILE A 47 9.06 0.91 -7.81
N TYR A 48 8.21 1.58 -7.05
CA TYR A 48 8.55 2.78 -6.29
C TYR A 48 8.44 2.48 -4.81
N VAL A 49 9.58 2.42 -4.13
CA VAL A 49 9.65 2.28 -2.68
C VAL A 49 9.69 3.69 -2.07
N ILE A 50 8.61 4.06 -1.38
CA ILE A 50 8.50 5.37 -0.73
C ILE A 50 8.88 5.18 0.74
N LYS A 51 10.12 5.56 1.05
CA LYS A 51 10.71 5.35 2.36
C LYS A 51 10.48 6.55 3.27
N GLN A 52 9.79 6.35 4.37
CA GLN A 52 9.68 7.36 5.42
C GLN A 52 11.02 7.51 6.12
N TYR A 53 11.54 8.75 6.19
CA TYR A 53 12.78 9.08 6.89
C TYR A 53 12.68 8.81 8.38
N GLY A 54 13.81 8.45 8.99
CA GLY A 54 13.95 8.14 10.40
C GLY A 54 13.46 6.73 10.78
N THR A 55 13.94 6.24 11.91
CA THR A 55 13.45 5.03 12.56
C THR A 55 12.54 5.41 13.71
N TYR A 56 11.56 4.55 14.02
CA TYR A 56 10.76 4.76 15.23
C TYR A 56 11.68 4.82 16.45
N GLY A 57 11.52 5.86 17.25
CA GLY A 57 12.41 6.14 18.41
C GLY A 57 13.30 7.37 18.20
N ASP A 58 13.70 7.67 16.96
CA ASP A 58 14.55 8.83 16.65
C ASP A 58 13.72 10.12 16.56
N ASP A 59 12.54 10.06 15.92
CA ASP A 59 11.68 11.19 15.66
C ASP A 59 10.29 11.12 16.32
N LEU A 60 10.02 10.04 17.05
CA LEU A 60 8.74 9.74 17.71
C LEU A 60 7.52 9.65 16.76
N LYS A 61 7.71 9.80 15.45
CA LYS A 61 6.63 9.65 14.47
C LYS A 61 6.41 8.18 14.16
N LYS A 62 5.16 7.79 14.08
CA LYS A 62 4.78 6.45 13.64
C LYS A 62 4.85 6.32 12.12
N PHE A 63 4.78 5.10 11.62
CA PHE A 63 4.66 4.85 10.19
C PHE A 63 3.34 5.40 9.65
N ASN A 64 3.39 6.13 8.52
CA ASN A 64 2.18 6.65 7.87
C ASN A 64 2.04 6.06 6.46
N ARG A 65 1.49 4.84 6.41
CA ARG A 65 1.31 4.08 5.18
C ARG A 65 0.49 4.84 4.13
N GLY A 66 -0.63 5.43 4.52
CA GLY A 66 -1.55 6.11 3.61
C GLY A 66 -0.91 7.32 2.92
N LEU A 67 -0.22 8.16 3.69
CA LEU A 67 0.47 9.34 3.14
C LEU A 67 1.60 8.94 2.18
N LEU A 68 2.39 7.91 2.51
CA LEU A 68 3.45 7.43 1.62
C LEU A 68 2.90 6.90 0.29
N LEU A 69 1.76 6.20 0.31
CA LEU A 69 1.09 5.73 -0.90
C LEU A 69 0.57 6.89 -1.77
N ASN A 70 0.02 7.94 -1.15
CA ASN A 70 -0.38 9.17 -1.83
C ASN A 70 0.83 9.88 -2.45
N ILE A 71 1.96 9.96 -1.74
CA ILE A 71 3.21 10.54 -2.26
C ILE A 71 3.67 9.77 -3.50
N GLY A 72 3.76 8.44 -3.42
CA GLY A 72 4.15 7.61 -4.55
C GLY A 72 3.24 7.79 -5.76
N PHE A 73 1.93 7.85 -5.55
CA PHE A 73 0.98 8.14 -6.62
C PHE A 73 1.22 9.52 -7.22
N SER A 74 1.38 10.57 -6.41
CA SER A 74 1.53 11.94 -6.91
C SER A 74 2.78 12.11 -7.77
N LEU A 75 3.87 11.42 -7.42
CA LEU A 75 5.14 11.47 -8.17
C LEU A 75 5.10 10.67 -9.48
N THR A 76 4.13 9.77 -9.64
CA THR A 76 4.09 8.82 -10.76
C THR A 76 2.82 8.89 -11.61
N ASN A 77 1.82 9.64 -11.18
CA ASN A 77 0.47 9.60 -11.78
C ASN A 77 0.42 9.96 -13.28
N ASP A 78 1.33 10.81 -13.77
CA ASP A 78 1.38 11.18 -15.18
C ASP A 78 2.15 10.17 -16.06
N LEU A 79 2.84 9.21 -15.43
CA LEU A 79 3.72 8.27 -16.10
C LEU A 79 3.06 6.90 -16.34
N TYR A 80 2.05 6.55 -15.55
CA TYR A 80 1.43 5.21 -15.54
C TYR A 80 -0.09 5.31 -15.62
N ASN A 81 -0.73 4.20 -15.98
CA ASN A 81 -2.20 4.12 -16.03
C ASN A 81 -2.79 3.09 -15.06
N ILE A 82 -1.96 2.24 -14.45
CA ILE A 82 -2.33 1.34 -13.35
C ILE A 82 -1.40 1.62 -12.17
N PHE A 83 -1.99 1.72 -10.99
CA PHE A 83 -1.29 1.95 -9.73
C PHE A 83 -1.63 0.81 -8.77
N ILE A 84 -0.61 0.04 -8.38
CA ILE A 84 -0.73 -1.05 -7.43
C ILE A 84 -0.09 -0.60 -6.13
N PHE A 85 -0.90 -0.37 -5.12
CA PHE A 85 -0.46 -0.09 -3.76
C PHE A 85 -0.20 -1.41 -3.06
N HIS A 86 1.04 -1.63 -2.62
CA HIS A 86 1.53 -2.94 -2.29
C HIS A 86 2.33 -2.95 -1.00
N ASP A 87 1.99 -3.80 -0.04
CA ASP A 87 2.77 -3.99 1.17
C ASP A 87 4.02 -4.82 0.88
N VAL A 88 5.13 -4.47 1.52
CA VAL A 88 6.45 -5.06 1.29
C VAL A 88 6.55 -6.52 1.73
N ASP A 89 5.73 -6.92 2.67
CA ASP A 89 5.69 -8.25 3.29
C ASP A 89 4.79 -9.26 2.57
N LEU A 90 4.24 -8.92 1.40
CA LEU A 90 3.32 -9.78 0.66
C LEU A 90 3.90 -10.18 -0.70
N LEU A 91 3.97 -11.48 -0.97
CA LEU A 91 4.41 -12.00 -2.27
C LEU A 91 3.24 -12.71 -2.98
N PRO A 92 2.77 -12.18 -4.14
CA PRO A 92 1.66 -12.77 -4.87
C PRO A 92 2.06 -14.04 -5.60
N SER A 93 1.21 -15.07 -5.59
CA SER A 93 1.41 -16.26 -6.42
C SER A 93 1.08 -15.99 -7.90
N ASP A 94 1.54 -16.88 -8.79
CA ASP A 94 1.29 -16.77 -10.23
C ASP A 94 -0.21 -16.72 -10.59
N SER A 95 -1.09 -17.28 -9.75
CA SER A 95 -2.54 -17.21 -9.96
C SER A 95 -3.11 -15.78 -9.92
N LEU A 96 -2.38 -14.83 -9.34
CA LEU A 96 -2.78 -13.43 -9.25
C LEU A 96 -2.20 -12.55 -10.38
N SER A 97 -1.37 -13.12 -11.25
CA SER A 97 -0.58 -12.38 -12.23
C SER A 97 -1.42 -11.56 -13.21
N GLU A 98 -2.58 -12.05 -13.64
CA GLU A 98 -3.46 -11.33 -14.56
C GLU A 98 -3.95 -9.98 -13.97
N TYR A 99 -4.16 -9.93 -12.65
CA TYR A 99 -4.69 -8.73 -11.98
C TYR A 99 -3.67 -7.58 -11.90
N TYR A 100 -2.37 -7.88 -12.04
CA TYR A 100 -1.32 -6.86 -12.12
C TYR A 100 -1.28 -6.14 -13.46
N SER A 101 -1.79 -6.78 -14.53
CA SER A 101 -1.85 -6.20 -15.87
C SER A 101 -3.27 -5.78 -16.30
N MET A 102 -4.28 -6.19 -15.53
CA MET A 102 -5.68 -5.86 -15.80
C MET A 102 -5.95 -4.39 -15.50
N TYR A 103 -6.40 -3.61 -16.52
CA TYR A 103 -6.80 -2.23 -16.30
C TYR A 103 -8.01 -2.15 -15.35
N PRO A 104 -7.86 -1.51 -14.16
CA PRO A 104 -8.88 -1.57 -13.14
C PRO A 104 -9.99 -0.52 -13.38
N LYS A 105 -10.98 -0.84 -14.21
CA LYS A 105 -12.18 0.02 -14.43
C LYS A 105 -12.89 0.39 -13.13
N LYS A 106 -12.65 -0.35 -12.08
CA LYS A 106 -12.98 -0.13 -10.67
C LYS A 106 -11.84 -0.71 -9.84
N PRO A 107 -11.61 -0.23 -8.60
CA PRO A 107 -10.53 -0.76 -7.76
C PRO A 107 -10.58 -2.27 -7.63
N ILE A 108 -9.42 -2.93 -7.71
CA ILE A 108 -9.27 -4.38 -7.55
C ILE A 108 -8.53 -4.64 -6.25
N HIS A 109 -9.14 -5.39 -5.34
CA HIS A 109 -8.49 -5.86 -4.12
C HIS A 109 -7.80 -7.19 -4.42
N ILE A 110 -6.53 -7.12 -4.81
CA ILE A 110 -5.75 -8.30 -5.22
C ILE A 110 -5.47 -9.21 -4.01
N ALA A 111 -5.10 -8.61 -2.84
CA ALA A 111 -4.93 -9.36 -1.60
C ALA A 111 -6.25 -9.78 -0.92
N GLY A 112 -7.38 -9.75 -1.64
CA GLY A 112 -8.66 -10.19 -1.10
C GLY A 112 -8.70 -11.67 -0.72
N CYS A 113 -7.82 -12.48 -1.31
CA CYS A 113 -7.62 -13.91 -1.02
C CYS A 113 -6.62 -14.18 0.11
N TRP A 114 -6.03 -13.14 0.72
CA TRP A 114 -5.03 -13.33 1.78
C TRP A 114 -5.61 -14.05 2.99
N GLN A 115 -5.00 -15.15 3.38
CA GLN A 115 -5.48 -16.09 4.43
C GLN A 115 -5.68 -15.40 5.77
N ARG A 116 -4.77 -14.48 6.17
CA ARG A 116 -4.84 -13.74 7.44
C ARG A 116 -6.19 -13.02 7.63
N TYR A 117 -6.80 -12.56 6.54
CA TYR A 117 -8.08 -11.83 6.57
C TYR A 117 -9.23 -12.61 5.92
N ASN A 118 -9.09 -13.94 5.81
CA ASN A 118 -10.13 -14.77 5.23
C ASN A 118 -11.46 -14.60 6.00
N GLY A 119 -12.55 -14.40 5.24
CA GLY A 119 -13.87 -14.15 5.80
C GLY A 119 -14.13 -12.69 6.22
N ASN A 120 -13.14 -11.82 6.33
CA ASN A 120 -13.36 -10.40 6.57
C ASN A 120 -13.76 -9.68 5.27
N ARG A 121 -15.05 -9.40 5.12
CA ARG A 121 -15.59 -8.72 3.93
C ARG A 121 -15.20 -7.25 3.83
N ASN A 122 -14.82 -6.64 4.94
CA ASN A 122 -14.46 -5.23 5.01
C ASN A 122 -12.95 -5.00 4.89
N TYR A 123 -12.13 -6.05 4.82
CA TYR A 123 -10.71 -5.90 4.57
C TYR A 123 -10.45 -5.41 3.14
N PHE A 124 -9.68 -4.34 3.01
CA PHE A 124 -9.33 -3.71 1.73
C PHE A 124 -7.87 -3.22 1.72
N GLY A 125 -6.97 -3.97 2.34
CA GLY A 125 -5.55 -3.65 2.48
C GLY A 125 -4.61 -4.59 1.73
N GLY A 126 -3.34 -4.49 2.04
CA GLY A 126 -2.28 -5.34 1.49
C GLY A 126 -1.90 -4.99 0.05
N ILE A 127 -2.69 -5.48 -0.93
CA ILE A 127 -2.44 -5.24 -2.35
C ILE A 127 -3.75 -4.78 -3.01
N VAL A 128 -3.77 -3.51 -3.47
CA VAL A 128 -4.93 -2.94 -4.15
C VAL A 128 -4.52 -2.23 -5.44
N SER A 129 -5.29 -2.41 -6.51
CA SER A 129 -5.05 -1.80 -7.82
C SER A 129 -6.10 -0.74 -8.14
N PHE A 130 -5.65 0.42 -8.61
CA PHE A 130 -6.48 1.54 -9.03
C PHE A 130 -6.06 2.07 -10.39
N ASP A 131 -7.01 2.62 -11.13
CA ASP A 131 -6.73 3.58 -12.18
C ASP A 131 -6.60 5.00 -11.59
N ARG A 132 -5.99 5.90 -12.35
CA ARG A 132 -5.82 7.30 -11.96
C ARG A 132 -7.15 7.99 -11.64
N LYS A 133 -8.18 7.72 -12.43
CA LYS A 133 -9.48 8.40 -12.30
C LYS A 133 -10.15 8.02 -10.98
N CYS A 134 -10.26 6.73 -10.67
CA CYS A 134 -10.89 6.26 -9.45
C CYS A 134 -10.15 6.78 -8.21
N PHE A 135 -8.80 6.73 -8.22
CA PHE A 135 -8.01 7.20 -7.08
C PHE A 135 -8.15 8.70 -6.83
N ASN A 136 -8.20 9.51 -7.90
CA ASN A 136 -8.45 10.96 -7.77
C ASN A 136 -9.87 11.29 -7.29
N ILE A 137 -10.89 10.52 -7.71
CA ILE A 137 -12.28 10.74 -7.28
C ILE A 137 -12.40 10.60 -5.77
N ILE A 138 -11.76 9.59 -5.19
CA ILE A 138 -11.82 9.32 -3.74
C ILE A 138 -10.80 10.13 -2.94
N ASN A 139 -10.01 11.00 -3.57
CA ASN A 139 -8.94 11.78 -2.95
C ASN A 139 -7.85 10.91 -2.29
N GLY A 140 -7.56 9.72 -2.87
CA GLY A 140 -6.54 8.81 -2.37
C GLY A 140 -6.80 8.24 -0.98
N PHE A 141 -5.74 7.91 -0.27
CA PHE A 141 -5.76 7.51 1.15
C PHE A 141 -5.91 8.72 2.07
N PRO A 142 -6.38 8.55 3.31
CA PRO A 142 -6.24 9.57 4.35
C PRO A 142 -4.76 9.80 4.71
N ASN A 143 -4.40 11.02 5.06
CA ASN A 143 -3.02 11.39 5.40
C ASN A 143 -2.71 11.32 6.91
N ASP A 144 -3.71 11.19 7.76
CA ASP A 144 -3.58 11.40 9.21
C ASP A 144 -3.67 10.11 10.05
N PHE A 145 -3.47 8.95 9.42
CA PHE A 145 -3.41 7.67 10.12
C PHE A 145 -1.94 7.31 10.43
N TRP A 146 -1.57 7.43 11.69
CA TRP A 146 -0.21 7.16 12.17
C TRP A 146 -0.16 5.84 12.94
N GLY A 147 0.58 4.88 12.39
CA GLY A 147 0.65 3.50 12.86
C GLY A 147 -0.34 2.58 12.15
N TRP A 148 -0.33 1.31 12.53
CA TRP A 148 -1.11 0.26 11.89
C TRP A 148 -2.60 0.39 12.16
N GLY A 149 -3.38 0.41 11.11
CA GLY A 149 -4.83 0.20 11.08
C GLY A 149 -5.67 1.46 10.88
N GLY A 150 -6.73 1.29 10.10
CA GLY A 150 -7.78 2.28 9.86
C GLY A 150 -7.71 2.97 8.50
N GLU A 151 -6.52 3.16 7.91
CA GLU A 151 -6.37 3.83 6.62
C GLU A 151 -7.02 3.06 5.47
N ASP A 152 -6.96 1.72 5.50
CA ASP A 152 -7.61 0.84 4.53
C ASP A 152 -9.12 0.83 4.69
N ASP A 153 -9.61 0.84 5.94
CA ASP A 153 -11.04 0.97 6.24
C ASP A 153 -11.59 2.32 5.71
N ALA A 154 -10.85 3.40 5.92
CA ALA A 154 -11.19 4.72 5.41
C ALA A 154 -11.17 4.76 3.88
N LEU A 155 -10.17 4.16 3.23
CA LEU A 155 -10.10 4.03 1.77
C LEU A 155 -11.33 3.30 1.21
N LEU A 156 -11.73 2.18 1.81
CA LEU A 156 -12.94 1.45 1.43
C LEU A 156 -14.19 2.31 1.60
N ASN A 157 -14.32 3.02 2.73
CA ASN A 157 -15.43 3.92 2.99
C ASN A 157 -15.53 5.03 1.93
N ARG A 158 -14.39 5.60 1.50
CA ARG A 158 -14.34 6.58 0.41
C ARG A 158 -14.80 6.00 -0.91
N CYS A 159 -14.41 4.76 -1.24
CA CYS A 159 -14.89 4.06 -2.43
C CYS A 159 -16.42 3.91 -2.39
N ILE A 160 -16.96 3.37 -1.30
CA ILE A 160 -18.40 3.10 -1.12
C ILE A 160 -19.19 4.42 -1.15
N GLY A 161 -18.72 5.45 -0.44
CA GLY A 161 -19.35 6.77 -0.41
C GLY A 161 -19.43 7.45 -1.77
N ASN A 162 -18.48 7.16 -2.67
CA ASN A 162 -18.49 7.62 -4.06
C ASN A 162 -19.15 6.62 -5.03
N LYS A 163 -19.88 5.62 -4.53
CA LYS A 163 -20.58 4.58 -5.31
C LYS A 163 -19.62 3.74 -6.18
N ILE A 164 -18.37 3.66 -5.78
CA ILE A 164 -17.35 2.82 -6.41
C ILE A 164 -17.28 1.54 -5.59
N LYS A 165 -17.75 0.42 -6.16
CA LYS A 165 -17.66 -0.90 -5.50
C LYS A 165 -16.40 -1.60 -5.97
N PRO A 166 -15.38 -1.83 -5.10
CA PRO A 166 -14.20 -2.59 -5.45
C PRO A 166 -14.54 -4.04 -5.87
N TYR A 167 -13.68 -4.60 -6.72
CA TYR A 167 -13.72 -6.02 -7.06
C TYR A 167 -12.73 -6.75 -6.15
N LYS A 168 -13.22 -7.65 -5.31
CA LYS A 168 -12.40 -8.45 -4.40
C LYS A 168 -12.05 -9.76 -5.07
N ILE A 169 -10.77 -10.11 -5.09
CA ILE A 169 -10.28 -11.43 -5.52
C ILE A 169 -10.46 -12.38 -4.33
N GLU A 170 -11.17 -13.47 -4.55
CA GLU A 170 -11.45 -14.46 -3.51
C GLU A 170 -10.56 -15.71 -3.64
N ASP A 171 -10.09 -16.00 -4.87
CA ASP A 171 -9.25 -17.14 -5.19
C ASP A 171 -7.84 -16.71 -5.57
N GLY A 172 -6.82 -17.37 -5.02
CA GLY A 172 -5.42 -17.10 -5.28
C GLY A 172 -4.56 -17.30 -4.04
N GLY A 173 -3.28 -16.97 -4.16
CA GLY A 173 -2.32 -17.11 -3.07
C GLY A 173 -1.52 -15.84 -2.84
N VAL A 174 -1.39 -15.45 -1.60
CA VAL A 174 -0.46 -14.42 -1.14
C VAL A 174 0.38 -15.04 -0.04
N LEU A 175 1.70 -15.09 -0.25
CA LEU A 175 2.65 -15.49 0.78
C LEU A 175 2.96 -14.27 1.64
N ASP A 176 2.80 -14.42 2.93
CA ASP A 176 3.12 -13.44 3.94
C ASP A 176 4.52 -13.75 4.47
N ILE A 177 5.46 -12.82 4.28
CA ILE A 177 6.85 -12.95 4.70
C ILE A 177 7.16 -12.10 5.95
N GLU A 178 6.14 -11.56 6.61
CA GLU A 178 6.32 -10.80 7.85
C GLU A 178 6.92 -11.68 8.94
N ASN A 179 8.23 -11.57 9.17
CA ASN A 179 8.96 -12.39 10.12
C ASN A 179 8.52 -12.14 11.58
N GLY A 180 8.45 -13.22 12.36
CA GLY A 180 8.12 -13.18 13.79
C GLY A 180 6.63 -13.02 14.09
N ILE A 181 5.77 -12.90 13.07
CA ILE A 181 4.32 -12.86 13.21
C ILE A 181 3.76 -14.06 12.47
N GLY A 182 2.98 -14.88 13.17
CA GLY A 182 2.32 -16.01 12.53
C GLY A 182 1.27 -15.60 11.49
N TYR A 183 0.77 -16.56 10.74
CA TYR A 183 -0.21 -16.34 9.68
C TYR A 183 -1.58 -15.90 10.19
N GLU A 184 -1.83 -16.04 11.50
CA GLU A 184 -3.14 -15.75 12.08
C GLU A 184 -3.27 -14.29 12.50
N LEU A 185 -4.43 -13.70 12.22
CA LEU A 185 -4.72 -12.31 12.61
C LEU A 185 -4.55 -12.09 14.13
N GLU A 186 -4.89 -13.08 14.95
CA GLU A 186 -4.79 -12.96 16.40
C GLU A 186 -3.34 -12.78 16.88
N GLU A 187 -2.38 -13.41 16.24
CA GLU A 187 -0.95 -13.24 16.56
C GLU A 187 -0.50 -11.82 16.23
N LYS A 188 -0.90 -11.28 15.06
CA LYS A 188 -0.67 -9.87 14.71
C LYS A 188 -1.28 -8.92 15.74
N LEU A 189 -2.53 -9.16 16.14
CA LEU A 189 -3.21 -8.33 17.11
C LEU A 189 -2.54 -8.42 18.49
N GLN A 190 -1.95 -9.57 18.86
CA GLN A 190 -1.19 -9.71 20.10
C GLN A 190 0.08 -8.86 20.08
N VAL A 191 0.87 -8.92 18.99
CA VAL A 191 2.06 -8.06 18.80
C VAL A 191 1.69 -6.58 18.93
N LEU A 192 0.56 -6.15 18.35
CA LEU A 192 0.08 -4.77 18.42
C LEU A 192 -0.49 -4.39 19.81
N ARG A 193 -0.93 -5.35 20.61
CA ARG A 193 -1.30 -5.12 22.02
C ARG A 193 -0.06 -4.88 22.89
N ASP A 194 1.00 -5.62 22.59
CA ASP A 194 2.25 -5.56 23.34
C ASP A 194 3.11 -4.35 22.92
N ASN A 195 2.96 -3.89 21.66
CA ASN A 195 3.71 -2.78 21.07
C ASN A 195 2.76 -1.71 20.53
N LYS A 196 2.17 -0.92 21.43
CA LYS A 196 1.18 0.12 21.07
C LYS A 196 1.76 1.24 20.21
N GLU A 197 3.07 1.40 20.21
CA GLU A 197 3.80 2.34 19.37
C GLU A 197 3.62 2.06 17.87
N PHE A 198 3.37 0.82 17.49
CA PHE A 198 3.13 0.46 16.08
C PHE A 198 1.68 0.68 15.65
N LYS A 199 0.75 0.85 16.59
CA LYS A 199 -0.68 0.88 16.32
C LYS A 199 -1.22 2.30 16.21
N CYS A 200 -2.17 2.52 15.30
CA CYS A 200 -3.02 3.70 15.28
C CYS A 200 -4.03 3.59 16.44
N LEU A 201 -3.81 4.35 17.52
CA LEU A 201 -4.60 4.21 18.75
C LEU A 201 -5.97 4.88 18.66
N ASP A 202 -6.07 5.92 17.85
CA ASP A 202 -7.28 6.74 17.62
C ASP A 202 -7.97 6.41 16.28
N LYS A 203 -7.76 5.19 15.75
CA LYS A 203 -8.22 4.83 14.41
C LYS A 203 -9.73 4.98 14.21
N TRP A 204 -10.54 4.72 15.24
CA TRP A 204 -11.99 4.77 15.12
C TRP A 204 -12.49 6.21 15.04
N GLU A 205 -11.92 7.10 15.83
CA GLU A 205 -12.16 8.53 15.79
C GLU A 205 -11.77 9.09 14.42
N ARG A 206 -10.59 8.71 13.91
CA ARG A 206 -10.14 9.14 12.59
C ARG A 206 -10.97 8.61 11.44
N ILE A 207 -11.49 7.40 11.52
CA ILE A 207 -12.42 6.86 10.51
C ILE A 207 -13.70 7.71 10.46
N GLU A 208 -14.25 8.10 11.61
CA GLU A 208 -15.44 8.95 11.66
C GLU A 208 -15.16 10.37 11.17
N GLU A 209 -14.02 10.95 11.52
CA GLU A 209 -13.56 12.24 11.00
C GLU A 209 -13.38 12.20 9.49
N ASP A 210 -12.74 11.14 8.96
CA ASP A 210 -12.52 10.97 7.53
C ASP A 210 -13.85 10.87 6.75
N ARG A 211 -14.87 10.24 7.27
CA ARG A 211 -16.20 10.19 6.64
C ARG A 211 -16.76 11.59 6.36
N LEU A 212 -16.44 12.55 7.21
CA LEU A 212 -16.92 13.94 7.08
C LEU A 212 -16.00 14.78 6.20
N ASN A 213 -14.69 14.61 6.38
CA ASN A 213 -13.67 15.55 5.87
C ASN A 213 -12.73 14.95 4.80
N TRP A 214 -13.03 13.79 4.25
CA TRP A 214 -12.15 13.09 3.30
C TRP A 214 -11.72 13.92 2.09
N ARG A 215 -12.53 14.92 1.70
CA ARG A 215 -12.19 15.83 0.59
C ARG A 215 -11.06 16.79 0.91
N GLU A 216 -10.83 17.04 2.20
CA GLU A 216 -9.82 17.95 2.73
C GLU A 216 -8.62 17.21 3.36
N ASN A 217 -8.63 15.88 3.30
CA ASN A 217 -7.58 15.04 3.85
C ASN A 217 -7.23 13.92 2.86
N GLY A 218 -6.20 14.08 2.07
CA GLY A 218 -5.78 13.08 1.10
C GLY A 218 -4.86 13.62 0.01
N LEU A 219 -4.99 13.05 -1.17
CA LEU A 219 -4.12 13.29 -2.31
C LEU A 219 -3.99 14.77 -2.70
N ARG A 220 -5.07 15.56 -2.60
CA ARG A 220 -5.04 16.98 -2.98
C ARG A 220 -4.31 17.86 -1.97
N GLN A 221 -4.12 17.38 -0.74
CA GLN A 221 -3.52 18.12 0.37
C GLN A 221 -2.10 17.65 0.71
N ILE A 222 -1.42 17.00 -0.27
CA ILE A 222 -0.13 16.38 0.04
C ILE A 222 1.08 17.29 -0.23
N HIS A 223 0.91 18.39 -0.97
CA HIS A 223 2.02 19.19 -1.50
C HIS A 223 2.96 19.72 -0.42
N ASP A 224 2.41 20.10 0.73
CA ASP A 224 3.19 20.65 1.84
C ASP A 224 3.43 19.63 2.97
N ARG A 225 3.13 18.34 2.71
CA ARG A 225 3.18 17.28 3.72
C ARG A 225 4.46 16.44 3.66
N PHE A 226 5.31 16.67 2.68
CA PHE A 226 6.55 15.92 2.55
C PHE A 226 7.64 16.71 1.85
N LYS A 227 8.90 16.31 2.14
CA LYS A 227 10.10 16.77 1.46
C LYS A 227 10.89 15.56 0.98
N ILE A 228 11.28 15.54 -0.28
CA ILE A 228 12.16 14.49 -0.82
C ILE A 228 13.58 14.75 -0.30
N LEU A 229 14.16 13.74 0.34
CA LEU A 229 15.53 13.76 0.85
C LEU A 229 16.51 13.09 -0.11
N SER A 230 16.10 11.95 -0.72
CA SER A 230 16.89 11.25 -1.71
C SER A 230 16.00 10.61 -2.76
N PHE A 231 16.60 10.37 -3.94
CA PHE A 231 15.96 9.74 -5.08
C PHE A 231 17.01 8.85 -5.76
N GLU A 232 16.88 7.55 -5.62
CA GLU A 232 17.83 6.60 -6.15
C GLU A 232 17.12 5.57 -7.03
N THR A 233 17.53 5.49 -8.30
CA THR A 233 16.99 4.52 -9.26
C THR A 233 18.02 3.44 -9.55
N ILE A 234 17.62 2.19 -9.32
CA ILE A 234 18.44 1.01 -9.58
C ILE A 234 17.62 0.07 -10.47
N ASN A 235 17.93 0.04 -11.77
CA ASN A 235 17.22 -0.78 -12.76
C ASN A 235 15.70 -0.54 -12.77
N ASP A 236 14.91 -1.54 -12.28
CA ASP A 236 13.45 -1.56 -12.37
C ASP A 236 12.76 -1.05 -11.09
N HIS A 237 13.52 -0.48 -10.15
CA HIS A 237 12.95 0.14 -8.96
C HIS A 237 13.61 1.48 -8.64
N THR A 238 12.86 2.31 -7.95
CA THR A 238 13.32 3.60 -7.42
C THR A 238 12.99 3.67 -5.95
N MET A 239 13.99 3.95 -5.12
CA MET A 239 13.81 4.30 -3.72
C MET A 239 13.76 5.81 -3.58
N ILE A 240 12.70 6.31 -2.96
CA ILE A 240 12.48 7.74 -2.70
C ILE A 240 12.34 7.91 -1.19
N GLU A 241 13.35 8.48 -0.56
CA GLU A 241 13.28 8.78 0.87
C GLU A 241 12.63 10.14 1.08
N VAL A 242 11.65 10.18 1.96
CA VAL A 242 10.85 11.39 2.24
C VAL A 242 10.77 11.65 3.74
N GLU A 243 10.95 12.91 4.10
CA GLU A 243 10.56 13.44 5.41
C GLU A 243 9.09 13.84 5.32
N ILE A 244 8.26 13.39 6.26
CA ILE A 244 6.81 13.68 6.28
C ILE A 244 6.44 14.43 7.56
N GLU A 245 5.46 15.33 7.45
CA GLU A 245 4.94 16.16 8.54
C GLU A 245 3.66 15.59 9.15
#